data_dea1bd222deffd4808143107a3a4b1f8
#
_entry.id   dea1bd222deffd4808143107a3a4b1f8
#
_cell.length_a   1.000
_cell.length_b   1.000
_cell.length_c   1.000
_cell.angle_alpha   90.00
_cell.angle_beta   90.00
_cell.angle_gamma   90.00
#
_symmetry.space_group_name_H-M   'P 1'
#
loop_
_entity.id
_entity.type
_entity.pdbx_description
1 polymer ?
#
loop_
_entity_poly.entity_id
_entity_poly.type
_entity_poly.pdbx_seq_one_letter_code
_entity_poly.pdbx_strand_id
1 'polypeptide(L)'
;MGVIMTKENKSLKVKTSSRRKFFKTAAKTGAIAAAAVAMPYVKANAATTLKMQAAWPSGANIFFEMAGDYCNMVKEMSGGSLQIDLQPVGAVVKTSEIGQAVSSGVVDMGHWVTAYWYGKNPAASLFGTGPSYGMSSQEVMGWMEYGGGRKLYDETLAKVGFDYV
;
A
#
# COMPACT_ATOMS: atom_id res chain seq x y z
N MET A 1 -8.77 -53.19 36.26
CA MET A 1 -8.25 -54.01 35.14
C MET A 1 -7.94 -53.02 34.00
N GLY A 2 -6.74 -52.43 34.07
CA GLY A 2 -6.28 -51.37 33.16
C GLY A 2 -5.13 -51.92 32.30
N VAL A 3 -5.27 -51.79 31.00
CA VAL A 3 -4.23 -52.18 30.03
C VAL A 3 -3.47 -50.88 29.65
N ILE A 4 -2.19 -50.87 29.98
CA ILE A 4 -1.24 -49.83 29.60
C ILE A 4 -0.65 -50.19 28.25
N MET A 5 -0.89 -49.38 27.20
CA MET A 5 -0.17 -49.50 25.93
C MET A 5 0.97 -48.48 25.86
N THR A 6 2.17 -48.99 25.85
CA THR A 6 3.42 -48.26 25.64
C THR A 6 3.56 -47.92 24.16
N LYS A 7 3.64 -46.62 23.81
CA LYS A 7 3.99 -46.19 22.47
C LYS A 7 5.49 -46.11 22.31
N GLU A 8 5.99 -46.93 21.40
CA GLU A 8 7.37 -46.98 20.95
C GLU A 8 7.78 -45.69 20.24
N ASN A 9 8.82 -45.07 20.76
CA ASN A 9 9.35 -43.80 20.25
C ASN A 9 10.37 -44.08 19.14
N LYS A 10 9.94 -44.02 17.88
CA LYS A 10 10.80 -44.21 16.71
C LYS A 10 11.61 -42.95 16.43
N SER A 11 12.83 -42.91 16.93
CA SER A 11 13.83 -41.86 16.69
C SER A 11 14.16 -41.78 15.20
N LEU A 12 13.74 -40.67 14.54
CA LEU A 12 14.15 -40.34 13.19
C LEU A 12 15.58 -39.79 13.22
N LYS A 13 16.56 -40.58 12.82
CA LYS A 13 17.93 -40.16 12.57
C LYS A 13 17.97 -39.25 11.34
N VAL A 14 18.09 -37.93 11.55
CA VAL A 14 18.39 -36.96 10.49
C VAL A 14 19.83 -37.21 10.03
N LYS A 15 19.98 -37.68 8.78
CA LYS A 15 21.29 -37.78 8.12
C LYS A 15 21.78 -36.37 7.77
N THR A 16 22.66 -35.83 8.58
CA THR A 16 23.41 -34.62 8.24
C THR A 16 24.41 -34.93 7.12
N SER A 17 24.07 -34.54 5.90
CA SER A 17 24.98 -34.60 4.76
C SER A 17 26.09 -33.57 4.97
N SER A 18 27.31 -34.03 5.16
CA SER A 18 28.49 -33.21 5.40
C SER A 18 28.79 -32.35 4.14
N ARG A 19 28.81 -31.02 4.30
CA ARG A 19 29.20 -30.07 3.26
C ARG A 19 30.56 -30.40 2.59
N ARG A 20 31.45 -31.06 3.31
CA ARG A 20 32.74 -31.55 2.79
C ARG A 20 32.63 -32.62 1.70
N LYS A 21 31.58 -33.46 1.68
CA LYS A 21 31.37 -34.47 0.62
C LYS A 21 30.91 -33.81 -0.68
N PHE A 22 30.13 -32.75 -0.62
CA PHE A 22 29.66 -32.04 -1.81
C PHE A 22 30.84 -31.42 -2.61
N PHE A 23 31.81 -30.80 -1.93
CA PHE A 23 32.98 -30.20 -2.61
C PHE A 23 33.98 -31.23 -3.14
N LYS A 24 34.06 -32.44 -2.61
CA LYS A 24 34.94 -33.51 -3.10
C LYS A 24 34.42 -34.15 -4.39
N THR A 25 33.12 -34.14 -4.62
CA THR A 25 32.52 -34.71 -5.85
C THR A 25 32.62 -33.71 -7.00
N ALA A 26 32.58 -32.40 -6.75
CA ALA A 26 32.71 -31.36 -7.76
C ALA A 26 34.13 -31.25 -8.34
N ALA A 27 35.17 -31.76 -7.66
CA ALA A 27 36.57 -31.66 -8.08
C ALA A 27 37.04 -32.81 -9.00
N LYS A 28 36.21 -33.81 -9.28
CA LYS A 28 36.59 -35.02 -10.08
C LYS A 28 36.05 -35.05 -11.49
N THR A 29 35.18 -34.14 -11.85
CA THR A 29 34.71 -33.99 -13.24
C THR A 29 35.21 -32.66 -13.79
N GLY A 30 36.42 -32.70 -14.39
CA GLY A 30 36.98 -31.59 -15.15
C GLY A 30 36.20 -31.37 -16.46
N ALA A 31 35.01 -30.85 -16.36
CA ALA A 31 34.30 -30.22 -17.45
C ALA A 31 33.82 -28.89 -16.92
N ILE A 32 34.59 -27.82 -17.22
CA ILE A 32 34.11 -26.44 -17.05
C ILE A 32 33.03 -26.26 -18.11
N ALA A 33 31.83 -26.82 -17.85
CA ALA A 33 30.66 -26.22 -18.41
C ALA A 33 30.50 -24.90 -17.62
N ALA A 34 30.73 -23.79 -18.28
CA ALA A 34 30.23 -22.50 -17.82
C ALA A 34 28.73 -22.66 -17.69
N ALA A 35 28.29 -23.10 -16.51
CA ALA A 35 26.93 -22.94 -16.08
C ALA A 35 26.74 -21.43 -16.01
N ALA A 36 26.31 -20.85 -17.13
CA ALA A 36 25.64 -19.58 -17.10
C ALA A 36 24.60 -19.76 -16.00
N VAL A 37 24.82 -19.14 -14.86
CA VAL A 37 23.83 -19.01 -13.82
C VAL A 37 22.70 -18.30 -14.56
N ALA A 38 21.73 -19.08 -15.04
CA ALA A 38 20.48 -18.54 -15.51
C ALA A 38 19.89 -17.87 -14.27
N MET A 39 20.27 -16.62 -14.04
CA MET A 39 19.50 -15.76 -13.16
C MET A 39 18.07 -15.91 -13.67
N PRO A 40 17.13 -16.29 -12.82
CA PRO A 40 15.75 -16.32 -13.25
C PRO A 40 15.50 -14.94 -13.84
N TYR A 41 15.27 -14.90 -15.14
CA TYR A 41 14.83 -13.70 -15.83
C TYR A 41 13.47 -13.38 -15.17
N VAL A 42 13.51 -12.50 -14.17
CA VAL A 42 12.30 -11.92 -13.62
C VAL A 42 11.73 -11.14 -14.78
N LYS A 43 10.75 -11.76 -15.45
CA LYS A 43 9.96 -11.08 -16.44
C LYS A 43 9.47 -9.82 -15.75
N ALA A 44 9.99 -8.66 -16.12
CA ALA A 44 9.51 -7.40 -15.60
C ALA A 44 8.01 -7.40 -15.91
N ASN A 45 7.18 -7.60 -14.91
CA ASN A 45 5.75 -7.47 -15.09
C ASN A 45 5.54 -6.08 -15.68
N ALA A 46 4.70 -6.01 -16.71
CA ALA A 46 4.34 -4.73 -17.30
C ALA A 46 3.95 -3.79 -16.14
N ALA A 47 4.52 -2.58 -16.11
CA ALA A 47 4.26 -1.63 -15.06
C ALA A 47 2.75 -1.38 -14.96
N THR A 48 2.20 -1.52 -13.78
CA THR A 48 0.80 -1.17 -13.51
C THR A 48 0.74 0.34 -13.34
N THR A 49 -0.11 1.00 -14.10
CA THR A 49 -0.33 2.45 -13.97
C THR A 49 -1.71 2.69 -13.39
N LEU A 50 -1.75 3.37 -12.24
CA LEU A 50 -2.99 3.82 -11.58
C LEU A 50 -3.22 5.30 -11.93
N LYS A 51 -4.46 5.68 -12.15
CA LYS A 51 -4.86 7.07 -12.35
C LYS A 51 -5.27 7.69 -11.03
N MET A 52 -4.63 8.79 -10.65
CA MET A 52 -4.98 9.58 -9.47
C MET A 52 -5.37 10.99 -9.87
N GLN A 53 -6.53 11.47 -9.45
CA GLN A 53 -6.89 12.88 -9.61
C GLN A 53 -6.73 13.63 -8.30
N ALA A 54 -6.00 14.77 -8.36
CA ALA A 54 -5.89 15.72 -7.27
C ALA A 54 -7.00 16.78 -7.34
N ALA A 55 -7.36 17.33 -6.18
CA ALA A 55 -8.25 18.48 -6.06
C ALA A 55 -7.53 19.83 -6.27
N TRP A 56 -6.25 19.79 -6.58
CA TRP A 56 -5.34 20.95 -6.66
C TRP A 56 -4.86 21.18 -8.08
N PRO A 57 -4.60 22.44 -8.47
CA PRO A 57 -4.02 22.75 -9.77
C PRO A 57 -2.58 22.26 -9.87
N SER A 58 -2.16 21.88 -11.07
CA SER A 58 -0.73 21.70 -11.39
C SER A 58 0.00 23.05 -11.35
N GLY A 59 1.29 23.01 -10.99
CA GLY A 59 2.12 24.19 -10.83
C GLY A 59 2.45 24.45 -9.36
N ALA A 60 2.75 25.66 -8.97
CA ALA A 60 3.21 26.04 -7.63
C ALA A 60 2.10 25.88 -6.56
N ASN A 61 1.68 24.65 -6.33
CA ASN A 61 0.69 24.27 -5.30
C ASN A 61 1.26 23.14 -4.45
N ILE A 62 1.50 23.44 -3.18
CA ILE A 62 2.15 22.51 -2.23
C ILE A 62 1.44 21.16 -2.14
N PHE A 63 0.13 21.11 -2.19
CA PHE A 63 -0.61 19.85 -2.10
C PHE A 63 -0.47 18.98 -3.37
N PHE A 64 -0.37 19.65 -4.54
CA PHE A 64 -0.11 18.93 -5.79
C PHE A 64 1.33 18.42 -5.83
N GLU A 65 2.29 19.22 -5.37
CA GLU A 65 3.71 18.82 -5.25
C GLU A 65 3.87 17.63 -4.31
N MET A 66 3.26 17.67 -3.12
CA MET A 66 3.26 16.54 -2.17
C MET A 66 2.66 15.25 -2.77
N ALA A 67 1.58 15.39 -3.56
CA ALA A 67 1.03 14.25 -4.28
C ALA A 67 2.00 13.70 -5.35
N GLY A 68 2.73 14.58 -6.02
CA GLY A 68 3.79 14.22 -6.98
C GLY A 68 4.94 13.49 -6.31
N ASP A 69 5.39 13.96 -5.15
CA ASP A 69 6.44 13.30 -4.36
C ASP A 69 6.00 11.90 -3.91
N TYR A 70 4.75 11.76 -3.47
CA TYR A 70 4.17 10.45 -3.16
C TYR A 70 4.19 9.52 -4.38
N CYS A 71 3.79 9.98 -5.55
CA CYS A 71 3.83 9.18 -6.79
C CYS A 71 5.24 8.73 -7.15
N ASN A 72 6.22 9.61 -7.01
CA ASN A 72 7.63 9.32 -7.25
C ASN A 72 8.16 8.29 -6.24
N MET A 73 7.84 8.43 -4.97
CA MET A 73 8.22 7.50 -3.92
C MET A 73 7.66 6.10 -4.18
N VAL A 74 6.39 5.98 -4.53
CA VAL A 74 5.76 4.70 -4.90
C VAL A 74 6.46 4.05 -6.08
N LYS A 75 6.79 4.83 -7.12
CA LYS A 75 7.53 4.34 -8.28
C LYS A 75 8.92 3.82 -7.91
N GLU A 76 9.66 4.56 -7.09
CA GLU A 76 11.00 4.16 -6.62
C GLU A 76 10.94 2.91 -5.75
N MET A 77 10.06 2.88 -4.75
CA MET A 77 9.90 1.74 -3.83
C MET A 77 9.47 0.45 -4.55
N SER A 78 8.66 0.58 -5.61
CA SER A 78 8.21 -0.55 -6.42
C SER A 78 9.21 -0.98 -7.51
N GLY A 79 10.37 -0.32 -7.61
CA GLY A 79 11.31 -0.53 -8.71
C GLY A 79 10.69 -0.24 -10.08
N GLY A 80 9.70 0.66 -10.16
CA GLY A 80 9.00 1.06 -11.37
C GLY A 80 7.85 0.14 -11.80
N SER A 81 7.58 -0.93 -11.04
CA SER A 81 6.47 -1.85 -11.35
C SER A 81 5.09 -1.27 -11.08
N LEU A 82 5.00 -0.25 -10.22
CA LEU A 82 3.79 0.52 -9.95
C LEU A 82 4.06 1.99 -10.27
N GLN A 83 3.20 2.60 -11.06
CA GLN A 83 3.27 4.02 -11.42
C GLN A 83 1.91 4.65 -11.17
N ILE A 84 1.92 5.93 -10.79
CA ILE A 84 0.69 6.71 -10.59
C ILE A 84 0.70 7.88 -11.56
N ASP A 85 -0.32 7.93 -12.41
CA ASP A 85 -0.57 9.04 -13.34
C ASP A 85 -1.39 10.10 -12.60
N LEU A 86 -0.69 11.14 -12.14
CA LEU A 86 -1.29 12.21 -11.33
C LEU A 86 -1.92 13.27 -12.22
N GLN A 87 -3.23 13.41 -12.10
CA GLN A 87 -4.03 14.37 -12.84
C GLN A 87 -4.38 15.59 -11.97
N PRO A 88 -4.31 16.82 -12.49
CA PRO A 88 -4.70 18.03 -11.77
C PRO A 88 -6.21 18.14 -11.61
N VAL A 89 -6.63 19.14 -10.83
CA VAL A 89 -8.03 19.49 -10.63
C VAL A 89 -8.77 19.67 -11.96
N GLY A 90 -9.94 19.05 -12.07
CA GLY A 90 -10.82 19.20 -13.24
C GLY A 90 -10.37 18.42 -14.48
N ALA A 91 -9.28 17.65 -14.43
CA ALA A 91 -8.79 16.91 -15.58
C ALA A 91 -9.72 15.74 -15.96
N VAL A 92 -10.36 15.09 -14.98
CA VAL A 92 -11.29 13.97 -15.19
C VAL A 92 -12.69 14.34 -14.71
N VAL A 93 -12.81 14.74 -13.43
CA VAL A 93 -14.08 15.13 -12.81
C VAL A 93 -13.93 16.41 -11.98
N LYS A 94 -15.05 17.02 -11.58
CA LYS A 94 -15.05 18.14 -10.64
C LYS A 94 -14.56 17.71 -9.25
N THR A 95 -13.99 18.61 -8.48
CA THR A 95 -13.44 18.35 -7.14
C THR A 95 -14.44 17.65 -6.22
N SER A 96 -15.71 18.06 -6.21
CA SER A 96 -16.76 17.47 -5.38
C SER A 96 -17.14 16.02 -5.79
N GLU A 97 -16.71 15.61 -6.97
CA GLU A 97 -17.06 14.31 -7.58
C GLU A 97 -15.90 13.30 -7.51
N ILE A 98 -14.70 13.71 -7.07
CA ILE A 98 -13.51 12.85 -7.04
C ILE A 98 -13.79 11.55 -6.27
N GLY A 99 -14.36 11.64 -5.07
CA GLY A 99 -14.68 10.44 -4.30
C GLY A 99 -15.63 9.51 -5.04
N GLN A 100 -16.67 10.04 -5.68
CA GLN A 100 -17.60 9.22 -6.47
C GLN A 100 -16.91 8.59 -7.69
N ALA A 101 -15.96 9.30 -8.31
CA ALA A 101 -15.18 8.79 -9.43
C ALA A 101 -14.28 7.63 -9.00
N VAL A 102 -13.71 7.68 -7.80
CA VAL A 102 -12.95 6.55 -7.22
C VAL A 102 -13.89 5.36 -6.96
N SER A 103 -15.01 5.57 -6.29
CA SER A 103 -15.97 4.49 -5.99
C SER A 103 -16.53 3.81 -7.24
N SER A 104 -16.68 4.55 -8.34
CA SER A 104 -17.18 4.02 -9.62
C SER A 104 -16.08 3.48 -10.54
N GLY A 105 -14.80 3.59 -10.15
CA GLY A 105 -13.67 3.12 -10.96
C GLY A 105 -13.33 4.00 -12.17
N VAL A 106 -13.80 5.24 -12.21
CA VAL A 106 -13.41 6.22 -13.26
C VAL A 106 -11.96 6.66 -13.08
N VAL A 107 -11.53 6.79 -11.84
CA VAL A 107 -10.13 6.93 -11.43
C VAL A 107 -9.84 5.91 -10.34
N ASP A 108 -8.58 5.46 -10.24
CA ASP A 108 -8.18 4.46 -9.26
C ASP A 108 -7.94 5.07 -7.88
N MET A 109 -7.54 6.35 -7.84
CA MET A 109 -7.17 7.06 -6.62
C MET A 109 -7.63 8.53 -6.68
N GLY A 110 -7.81 9.13 -5.50
CA GLY A 110 -8.11 10.55 -5.36
C GLY A 110 -7.29 11.20 -4.26
N HIS A 111 -6.78 12.39 -4.52
CA HIS A 111 -6.12 13.23 -3.51
C HIS A 111 -6.92 14.51 -3.30
N TRP A 112 -7.80 14.47 -2.29
CA TRP A 112 -8.71 15.61 -1.95
C TRP A 112 -8.99 15.63 -0.45
N VAL A 113 -9.76 16.62 0.00
CA VAL A 113 -10.23 16.71 1.39
C VAL A 113 -11.74 16.54 1.47
N THR A 114 -12.22 15.90 2.51
CA THR A 114 -13.65 15.64 2.75
C THR A 114 -14.46 16.90 3.03
N ALA A 115 -13.80 18.05 3.24
CA ALA A 115 -14.45 19.36 3.30
C ALA A 115 -15.35 19.65 2.09
N TYR A 116 -14.96 19.16 0.91
CA TYR A 116 -15.77 19.33 -0.32
C TYR A 116 -17.07 18.51 -0.32
N TRP A 117 -17.29 17.69 0.69
CA TRP A 117 -18.51 16.88 0.83
C TRP A 117 -19.56 17.49 1.74
N TYR A 118 -19.42 18.75 2.15
CA TYR A 118 -20.39 19.41 3.04
C TYR A 118 -21.84 19.19 2.58
N GLY A 119 -22.11 19.33 1.29
CA GLY A 119 -23.44 19.12 0.72
C GLY A 119 -23.90 17.64 0.69
N LYS A 120 -22.99 16.67 0.84
CA LYS A 120 -23.30 15.24 0.85
C LYS A 120 -23.35 14.70 2.27
N ASN A 121 -22.37 15.04 3.08
CA ASN A 121 -22.25 14.63 4.48
C ASN A 121 -21.52 15.71 5.29
N PRO A 122 -22.25 16.54 6.05
CA PRO A 122 -21.63 17.57 6.89
C PRO A 122 -20.66 17.01 7.92
N ALA A 123 -20.93 15.81 8.48
CA ALA A 123 -20.04 15.19 9.46
C ALA A 123 -18.69 14.81 8.81
N ALA A 124 -18.68 14.25 7.60
CA ALA A 124 -17.45 13.96 6.88
C ALA A 124 -16.64 15.23 6.58
N SER A 125 -17.32 16.35 6.25
CA SER A 125 -16.64 17.61 5.97
C SER A 125 -15.91 18.20 7.18
N LEU A 126 -16.38 17.95 8.39
CA LEU A 126 -15.75 18.41 9.62
C LEU A 126 -14.37 17.79 9.85
N PHE A 127 -14.13 16.59 9.37
CA PHE A 127 -12.81 15.96 9.40
C PHE A 127 -11.82 16.58 8.40
N GLY A 128 -12.30 17.22 7.34
CA GLY A 128 -11.45 17.87 6.36
C GLY A 128 -10.92 19.23 6.83
N THR A 129 -11.78 20.08 7.35
CA THR A 129 -11.45 21.46 7.78
C THR A 129 -12.34 21.91 8.94
N GLY A 130 -12.67 21.01 9.81
CA GLY A 130 -13.55 21.32 10.95
C GLY A 130 -12.89 22.23 11.98
N PRO A 131 -13.70 22.76 12.91
CA PRO A 131 -13.18 23.55 14.02
C PRO A 131 -12.29 22.69 14.91
N SER A 132 -11.06 23.14 15.12
CA SER A 132 -10.12 22.41 15.98
C SER A 132 -10.35 22.65 17.48
N TYR A 133 -11.27 23.56 17.85
CA TYR A 133 -11.57 23.94 19.23
C TYR A 133 -10.33 24.37 20.04
N GLY A 134 -9.37 24.99 19.39
CA GLY A 134 -8.12 25.43 20.00
C GLY A 134 -6.99 24.42 19.99
N MET A 135 -7.22 23.20 19.48
CA MET A 135 -6.16 22.22 19.32
C MET A 135 -5.20 22.64 18.19
N SER A 136 -3.91 22.42 18.41
CA SER A 136 -2.90 22.49 17.38
C SER A 136 -3.02 21.33 16.36
N SER A 137 -2.37 21.42 15.22
CA SER A 137 -2.37 20.33 14.23
C SER A 137 -1.84 19.02 14.81
N GLN A 138 -0.84 19.08 15.71
CA GLN A 138 -0.28 17.90 16.37
C GLN A 138 -1.27 17.26 17.33
N GLU A 139 -2.02 18.06 18.09
CA GLU A 139 -3.06 17.56 18.99
C GLU A 139 -4.22 16.94 18.20
N VAL A 140 -4.63 17.54 17.09
CA VAL A 140 -5.63 16.95 16.19
C VAL A 140 -5.13 15.61 15.63
N MET A 141 -3.88 15.53 15.18
CA MET A 141 -3.28 14.26 14.73
C MET A 141 -3.22 13.23 15.85
N GLY A 142 -2.82 13.64 17.06
CA GLY A 142 -2.82 12.76 18.23
C GLY A 142 -4.21 12.25 18.58
N TRP A 143 -5.22 13.10 18.48
CA TRP A 143 -6.61 12.68 18.66
C TRP A 143 -7.07 11.71 17.57
N MET A 144 -6.70 11.95 16.32
CA MET A 144 -7.02 11.03 15.22
C MET A 144 -6.44 9.64 15.47
N GLU A 145 -5.17 9.54 15.86
CA GLU A 145 -4.47 8.26 15.99
C GLU A 145 -4.75 7.54 17.32
N TYR A 146 -4.87 8.30 18.42
CA TYR A 146 -4.93 7.73 19.77
C TYR A 146 -6.22 8.07 20.54
N GLY A 147 -6.94 9.10 20.11
CA GLY A 147 -8.14 9.62 20.77
C GLY A 147 -9.47 9.08 20.21
N GLY A 148 -9.42 8.16 19.27
CA GLY A 148 -10.61 7.57 18.63
C GLY A 148 -11.13 8.35 17.41
N GLY A 149 -10.47 9.43 17.01
CA GLY A 149 -10.86 10.24 15.85
C GLY A 149 -10.87 9.41 14.57
N ARG A 150 -9.87 8.54 14.38
CA ARG A 150 -9.77 7.65 13.23
C ARG A 150 -11.00 6.74 13.10
N LYS A 151 -11.36 6.06 14.18
CA LYS A 151 -12.54 5.18 14.21
C LYS A 151 -13.82 5.93 13.84
N LEU A 152 -14.01 7.13 14.39
CA LEU A 152 -15.18 7.96 14.10
C LEU A 152 -15.19 8.43 12.63
N TYR A 153 -14.02 8.72 12.07
CA TYR A 153 -13.86 9.07 10.67
C TYR A 153 -14.24 7.90 9.75
N ASP A 154 -13.72 6.71 10.01
CA ASP A 154 -14.01 5.50 9.25
C ASP A 154 -15.51 5.16 9.27
N GLU A 155 -16.15 5.23 10.44
CA GLU A 155 -17.60 5.04 10.57
C GLU A 155 -18.41 6.10 9.79
N THR A 156 -17.87 7.31 9.69
CA THR A 156 -18.49 8.41 8.95
C THR A 156 -18.33 8.20 7.44
N LEU A 157 -17.18 7.74 6.98
CA LEU A 157 -16.93 7.43 5.58
C LEU A 157 -17.74 6.23 5.10
N ALA A 158 -17.86 5.19 5.92
CA ALA A 158 -18.67 4.01 5.59
C ALA A 158 -20.14 4.38 5.29
N LYS A 159 -20.70 5.38 5.98
CA LYS A 159 -22.07 5.88 5.72
C LYS A 159 -22.23 6.54 4.35
N VAL A 160 -21.16 6.97 3.71
CA VAL A 160 -21.17 7.57 2.38
C VAL A 160 -20.60 6.64 1.30
N GLY A 161 -20.39 5.36 1.65
CA GLY A 161 -20.00 4.30 0.73
C GLY A 161 -18.50 4.21 0.48
N PHE A 162 -17.68 4.68 1.43
CA PHE A 162 -16.24 4.51 1.39
C PHE A 162 -15.81 3.58 2.53
N ASP A 163 -15.22 2.48 2.18
CA ASP A 163 -14.40 1.73 3.12
C ASP A 163 -13.05 2.45 3.26
N TYR A 164 -12.53 2.41 4.46
CA TYR A 164 -11.30 3.10 4.81
C TYR A 164 -10.13 2.65 3.94
N VAL A 165 -9.30 3.63 3.64
CA VAL A 165 -7.95 3.45 3.07
C VAL A 165 -6.90 3.75 4.14
#